data_cfd84c5eecff7e1949d1c4ca274aead7
#
_entry.id   cfd84c5eecff7e1949d1c4ca274aead7
#
_cell.length_a   1.000
_cell.length_b   1.000
_cell.length_c   1.000
_cell.angle_alpha   90.00
_cell.angle_beta   90.00
_cell.angle_gamma   90.00
#
_symmetry.space_group_name_H-M   'P 1'
#
loop_
_entity.id
_entity.type
_entity.pdbx_description
1 polymer ?
#
loop_
_entity_poly.entity_id
_entity_poly.type
_entity_poly.pdbx_seq_one_letter_code
_entity_poly.pdbx_strand_id
1 'polypeptide(L)'
;MSGRGELHLSVLIETMRRENYELAVSKPQVIQKEIGEEIHEPYEVVVIDIQEEHQGPIMEEMGNRKADLQSLVITENGRMRLEFMAPSRGLIGFRSQFLTLTSGTGILTSIFDHYGLAKKGEIATRQNGVMVSMINGKTLAYALFNLQSRGRMFVGPVSYTHLTLP
;
A
#
# COMPACT_ATOMS: atom_id res chain seq x y z
N MET A 1 -14.77 5.21 -12.28
CA MET A 1 -15.43 5.12 -10.94
C MET A 1 -14.57 5.80 -9.91
N SER A 2 -15.16 6.44 -8.89
CA SER A 2 -14.43 7.06 -7.79
C SER A 2 -14.99 6.61 -6.45
N GLY A 3 -14.15 6.55 -5.43
CA GLY A 3 -14.51 6.11 -4.09
C GLY A 3 -13.70 6.83 -3.01
N ARG A 4 -14.10 6.68 -1.75
CA ARG A 4 -13.42 7.31 -0.60
C ARG A 4 -12.06 6.69 -0.29
N GLY A 5 -11.80 5.48 -0.82
CA GLY A 5 -10.55 4.75 -0.59
C GLY A 5 -10.59 3.36 -1.23
N GLU A 6 -9.51 2.62 -1.08
CA GLU A 6 -9.32 1.29 -1.70
C GLU A 6 -10.41 0.29 -1.28
N LEU A 7 -10.76 0.25 0.01
CA LEU A 7 -11.77 -0.67 0.51
C LEU A 7 -13.14 -0.41 -0.11
N HIS A 8 -13.54 0.86 -0.24
CA HIS A 8 -14.82 1.23 -0.85
C HIS A 8 -14.91 0.79 -2.31
N LEU A 9 -13.82 0.99 -3.07
CA LEU A 9 -13.74 0.55 -4.46
C LEU A 9 -13.70 -0.98 -4.57
N SER A 10 -13.00 -1.67 -3.68
CA SER A 10 -12.92 -3.13 -3.65
C SER A 10 -14.28 -3.78 -3.42
N VAL A 11 -15.08 -3.24 -2.50
CA VAL A 11 -16.44 -3.73 -2.24
C VAL A 11 -17.32 -3.54 -3.48
N LEU A 12 -17.24 -2.37 -4.14
CA LEU A 12 -18.00 -2.12 -5.36
C LEU A 12 -17.62 -3.09 -6.48
N ILE A 13 -16.32 -3.28 -6.72
CA ILE A 13 -15.80 -4.19 -7.75
C ILE A 13 -16.26 -5.62 -7.48
N GLU A 14 -16.18 -6.07 -6.22
CA GLU A 14 -16.61 -7.40 -5.84
C GLU A 14 -18.12 -7.60 -6.03
N THR A 15 -18.93 -6.61 -5.71
CA THR A 15 -20.38 -6.64 -5.95
C THR A 15 -20.69 -6.74 -7.43
N MET A 16 -20.03 -5.93 -8.26
CA MET A 16 -20.18 -6.00 -9.72
C MET A 16 -19.80 -7.37 -10.29
N ARG A 17 -18.72 -7.97 -9.79
CA ARG A 17 -18.31 -9.32 -10.21
C ARG A 17 -19.34 -10.39 -9.85
N ARG A 18 -19.95 -10.30 -8.67
CA ARG A 18 -21.03 -11.21 -8.24
C ARG A 18 -22.28 -11.09 -9.11
N GLU A 19 -22.52 -9.91 -9.65
CA GLU A 19 -23.61 -9.65 -10.59
C GLU A 19 -23.24 -9.98 -12.06
N ASN A 20 -22.08 -10.64 -12.28
CA ASN A 20 -21.56 -11.06 -13.59
C ASN A 20 -21.21 -9.91 -14.55
N TYR A 21 -20.86 -8.73 -14.04
CA TYR A 21 -20.30 -7.69 -14.88
C TYR A 21 -18.84 -8.00 -15.26
N GLU A 22 -18.54 -7.93 -16.54
CA GLU A 22 -17.15 -7.94 -17.00
C GLU A 22 -16.53 -6.56 -16.78
N LEU A 23 -15.37 -6.52 -16.12
CA LEU A 23 -14.68 -5.28 -15.83
C LEU A 23 -13.17 -5.48 -15.80
N ALA A 24 -12.45 -4.45 -16.25
CA ALA A 24 -11.01 -4.33 -16.11
C ALA A 24 -10.68 -3.27 -15.05
N VAL A 25 -9.77 -3.60 -14.15
CA VAL A 25 -9.36 -2.71 -13.05
C VAL A 25 -7.91 -2.30 -13.28
N SER A 26 -7.67 -0.99 -13.35
CA SER A 26 -6.34 -0.40 -13.35
C SER A 26 -5.90 -0.01 -11.94
N LYS A 27 -4.65 0.44 -11.79
CA LYS A 27 -4.19 1.02 -10.53
C LYS A 27 -5.09 2.17 -10.12
N PRO A 28 -5.48 2.27 -8.83
CA PRO A 28 -6.21 3.42 -8.33
C PRO A 28 -5.36 4.69 -8.47
N GLN A 29 -6.00 5.76 -8.89
CA GLN A 29 -5.39 7.08 -9.00
C GLN A 29 -6.09 8.03 -8.05
N VAL A 30 -5.31 8.88 -7.41
CA VAL A 30 -5.85 9.90 -6.51
C VAL A 30 -6.42 11.04 -7.34
N ILE A 31 -7.58 11.56 -6.94
CA ILE A 31 -8.22 12.68 -7.61
C ILE A 31 -7.43 13.95 -7.28
N GLN A 32 -6.84 14.54 -8.29
CA GLN A 32 -6.15 15.82 -8.21
C GLN A 32 -7.11 16.96 -8.54
N LYS A 33 -6.81 18.15 -8.05
CA LYS A 33 -7.53 19.39 -8.36
C LYS A 33 -6.58 20.40 -9.00
N GLU A 34 -7.02 21.04 -10.05
CA GLU A 34 -6.33 22.18 -10.63
C GLU A 34 -6.85 23.44 -9.96
N ILE A 35 -5.97 24.18 -9.31
CA ILE A 35 -6.28 25.46 -8.68
C ILE A 35 -5.35 26.50 -9.29
N GLY A 36 -5.88 27.33 -10.22
CA GLY A 36 -5.08 28.21 -11.03
C GLY A 36 -4.24 27.43 -12.05
N GLU A 37 -2.93 27.64 -12.04
CA GLU A 37 -1.97 26.93 -12.90
C GLU A 37 -1.28 25.75 -12.18
N GLU A 38 -1.66 25.46 -10.94
CA GLU A 38 -1.00 24.47 -10.10
C GLU A 38 -1.88 23.27 -9.83
N ILE A 39 -1.24 22.08 -9.85
CA ILE A 39 -1.92 20.82 -9.54
C ILE A 39 -1.83 20.61 -8.03
N HIS A 40 -2.98 20.40 -7.39
CA HIS A 40 -3.11 20.08 -5.99
C HIS A 40 -3.52 18.62 -5.81
N GLU A 41 -2.89 17.97 -4.85
CA GLU A 41 -3.21 16.61 -4.44
C GLU A 41 -3.70 16.56 -2.98
N PRO A 42 -4.53 15.57 -2.61
CA PRO A 42 -4.99 15.44 -1.24
C PRO A 42 -3.87 14.96 -0.32
N TYR A 43 -3.82 15.56 0.86
CA TYR A 43 -2.93 15.18 1.96
C TYR A 43 -3.74 14.58 3.12
N GLU A 44 -3.13 13.62 3.77
CA GLU A 44 -3.67 12.96 4.95
C GLU A 44 -2.72 13.09 6.12
N VAL A 45 -3.28 13.33 7.30
CA VAL A 45 -2.57 13.15 8.57
C VAL A 45 -2.57 11.66 8.88
N VAL A 46 -1.39 11.10 8.99
CA VAL A 46 -1.16 9.67 9.26
C VAL A 46 -0.58 9.53 10.65
N VAL A 47 -1.31 8.85 11.52
CA VAL A 47 -0.86 8.53 12.88
C VAL A 47 -0.46 7.06 12.93
N ILE A 48 0.78 6.82 13.30
CA ILE A 48 1.39 5.50 13.39
C ILE A 48 1.79 5.23 14.84
N ASP A 49 1.34 4.13 15.41
CA ASP A 49 1.69 3.69 16.75
C ASP A 49 2.40 2.33 16.66
N ILE A 50 3.69 2.32 16.97
CA ILE A 50 4.60 1.17 16.78
C ILE A 50 5.49 0.95 18.00
N GLN A 51 6.16 -0.21 18.04
CA GLN A 51 7.29 -0.45 18.95
C GLN A 51 8.53 0.26 18.42
N GLU A 52 9.42 0.67 19.32
CA GLU A 52 10.63 1.44 19.00
C GLU A 52 11.52 0.73 17.97
N GLU A 53 11.60 -0.60 18.00
CA GLU A 53 12.39 -1.42 17.07
C GLU A 53 11.99 -1.26 15.59
N HIS A 54 10.75 -0.86 15.33
CA HIS A 54 10.22 -0.67 13.96
C HIS A 54 10.38 0.76 13.43
N GLN A 55 10.93 1.68 14.23
CA GLN A 55 11.05 3.09 13.85
C GLN A 55 11.83 3.29 12.55
N GLY A 56 13.02 2.71 12.45
CA GLY A 56 13.91 2.90 11.31
C GLY A 56 13.26 2.54 9.97
N PRO A 57 12.77 1.30 9.80
CA PRO A 57 12.09 0.87 8.58
C PRO A 57 10.86 1.71 8.24
N ILE A 58 10.08 2.14 9.23
CA ILE A 58 8.89 2.96 9.00
C ILE A 58 9.26 4.38 8.56
N MET A 59 10.27 4.98 9.19
CA MET A 59 10.76 6.32 8.81
C MET A 59 11.28 6.34 7.38
N GLU A 60 12.06 5.33 7.00
CA GLU A 60 12.59 5.17 5.65
C GLU A 60 11.46 5.04 4.63
N GLU A 61 10.51 4.14 4.89
CA GLU A 61 9.40 3.89 3.98
C GLU A 61 8.49 5.12 3.82
N MET A 62 8.18 5.83 4.92
CA MET A 62 7.39 7.06 4.87
C MET A 62 8.13 8.18 4.11
N GLY A 63 9.45 8.27 4.26
CA GLY A 63 10.29 9.19 3.47
C GLY A 63 10.25 8.89 1.97
N ASN A 64 10.36 7.61 1.57
CA ASN A 64 10.25 7.16 0.19
C ASN A 64 8.87 7.50 -0.41
N ARG A 65 7.83 7.53 0.42
CA ARG A 65 6.45 7.88 0.06
C ARG A 65 6.14 9.37 0.13
N LYS A 66 7.17 10.21 0.31
CA LYS A 66 7.07 11.67 0.35
C LYS A 66 6.25 12.20 1.55
N ALA A 67 6.17 11.44 2.62
CA ALA A 67 5.56 11.90 3.86
C ALA A 67 6.54 12.75 4.67
N ASP A 68 6.02 13.80 5.31
CA ASP A 68 6.76 14.69 6.18
C ASP A 68 6.43 14.38 7.64
N LEU A 69 7.43 14.09 8.45
CA LEU A 69 7.25 13.87 9.88
C LEU A 69 6.86 15.19 10.56
N GLN A 70 5.72 15.18 11.26
CA GLN A 70 5.21 16.32 12.01
C GLN A 70 5.54 16.22 13.50
N SER A 71 5.35 15.05 14.07
CA SER A 71 5.52 14.81 15.50
C SER A 71 6.01 13.39 15.77
N LEU A 72 6.82 13.27 16.83
CA LEU A 72 7.28 12.00 17.36
C LEU A 72 7.17 12.05 18.88
N VAL A 73 6.41 11.15 19.47
CA VAL A 73 6.20 11.04 20.91
C VAL A 73 6.47 9.60 21.35
N ILE A 74 7.34 9.46 22.34
CA ILE A 74 7.60 8.16 22.98
C ILE A 74 6.69 8.06 24.19
N THR A 75 5.91 6.98 24.25
CA THR A 75 5.01 6.68 25.36
C THR A 75 5.77 5.88 26.44
N GLU A 76 5.39 6.04 27.69
CA GLU A 76 6.01 5.36 28.84
C GLU A 76 6.07 3.83 28.71
N ASN A 77 5.24 3.25 27.90
CA ASN A 77 5.18 1.78 27.65
C ASN A 77 6.14 1.30 26.54
N GLY A 78 7.12 2.11 26.10
CA GLY A 78 8.03 1.75 25.01
C GLY A 78 7.38 1.75 23.62
N ARG A 79 6.17 2.27 23.50
CA ARG A 79 5.53 2.51 22.20
C ARG A 79 5.83 3.92 21.72
N MET A 80 5.98 4.04 20.42
CA MET A 80 6.28 5.29 19.76
C MET A 80 5.09 5.69 18.86
N ARG A 81 4.63 6.91 19.02
CA ARG A 81 3.62 7.52 18.18
C ARG A 81 4.28 8.51 17.23
N LEU A 82 4.10 8.26 15.95
CA LEU A 82 4.59 9.09 14.85
C LEU A 82 3.40 9.71 14.14
N GLU A 83 3.49 10.98 13.84
CA GLU A 83 2.50 11.70 13.06
C GLU A 83 3.16 12.25 11.79
N PHE A 84 2.60 11.90 10.64
CA PHE A 84 3.09 12.32 9.33
C PHE A 84 2.02 13.07 8.56
N MET A 85 2.44 14.04 7.77
CA MET A 85 1.66 14.61 6.69
C MET A 85 2.09 13.92 5.39
N ALA A 86 1.19 13.15 4.78
CA ALA A 86 1.50 12.35 3.62
C ALA A 86 0.53 12.61 2.45
N PRO A 87 1.01 12.66 1.20
CA PRO A 87 0.12 12.68 0.05
C PRO A 87 -0.64 11.36 -0.04
N SER A 88 -1.95 11.41 -0.27
CA SER A 88 -2.81 10.19 -0.32
C SER A 88 -2.31 9.16 -1.33
N ARG A 89 -1.70 9.60 -2.45
CA ARG A 89 -1.09 8.68 -3.42
C ARG A 89 0.06 7.86 -2.82
N GLY A 90 0.75 8.38 -1.79
CA GLY A 90 1.80 7.68 -1.08
C GLY A 90 1.28 6.58 -0.15
N LEU A 91 0.04 6.69 0.30
CA LEU A 91 -0.57 5.74 1.22
C LEU A 91 -1.19 4.53 0.51
N ILE A 92 -1.37 4.62 -0.82
CA ILE A 92 -1.89 3.50 -1.61
C ILE A 92 -0.96 2.29 -1.48
N GLY A 93 -1.51 1.17 -0.99
CA GLY A 93 -0.77 -0.08 -0.76
C GLY A 93 0.16 -0.06 0.46
N PHE A 94 0.31 1.06 1.17
CA PHE A 94 1.19 1.16 2.34
C PHE A 94 0.72 0.27 3.51
N ARG A 95 -0.58 0.17 3.73
CA ARG A 95 -1.13 -0.60 4.86
C ARG A 95 -0.64 -2.05 4.90
N SER A 96 -0.56 -2.72 3.77
CA SER A 96 -0.09 -4.11 3.69
C SER A 96 1.40 -4.21 4.03
N GLN A 97 2.20 -3.30 3.50
CA GLN A 97 3.64 -3.23 3.79
C GLN A 97 3.90 -2.86 5.25
N PHE A 98 3.15 -1.92 5.79
CA PHE A 98 3.21 -1.53 7.20
C PHE A 98 2.96 -2.71 8.15
N LEU A 99 1.93 -3.52 7.89
CA LEU A 99 1.65 -4.72 8.69
C LEU A 99 2.81 -5.73 8.62
N THR A 100 3.45 -5.87 7.48
CA THR A 100 4.63 -6.73 7.32
C THR A 100 5.82 -6.17 8.11
N LEU A 101 6.12 -4.87 7.98
CA LEU A 101 7.23 -4.22 8.68
C LEU A 101 7.09 -4.23 10.20
N THR A 102 5.86 -4.19 10.70
CA THR A 102 5.55 -4.18 12.14
C THR A 102 5.16 -5.55 12.68
N SER A 103 5.29 -6.62 11.88
CA SER A 103 4.85 -7.97 12.27
C SER A 103 3.40 -8.01 12.77
N GLY A 104 2.56 -7.12 12.24
CA GLY A 104 1.14 -7.00 12.62
C GLY A 104 0.87 -6.27 13.94
N THR A 105 1.88 -5.80 14.66
CA THR A 105 1.71 -5.15 15.98
C THR A 105 1.45 -3.65 15.90
N GLY A 106 1.71 -3.03 14.75
CA GLY A 106 1.54 -1.61 14.53
C GLY A 106 0.09 -1.20 14.30
N ILE A 107 -0.25 0.01 14.71
CA ILE A 107 -1.54 0.64 14.46
C ILE A 107 -1.32 1.81 13.49
N LEU A 108 -2.09 1.83 12.41
CA LEU A 108 -2.05 2.87 11.39
C LEU A 108 -3.44 3.48 11.23
N THR A 109 -3.53 4.78 11.37
CA THR A 109 -4.74 5.56 11.13
C THR A 109 -4.40 6.71 10.19
N SER A 110 -5.23 6.97 9.20
CA SER A 110 -5.11 8.14 8.33
C SER A 110 -6.44 8.88 8.23
N ILE A 111 -6.34 10.21 8.17
CA ILE A 111 -7.49 11.10 8.05
C ILE A 111 -7.15 12.16 7.02
N PHE A 112 -8.07 12.39 6.06
CA PHE A 112 -7.94 13.48 5.11
C PHE A 112 -7.87 14.83 5.83
N ASP A 113 -6.93 15.66 5.40
CA ASP A 113 -6.71 17.00 5.95
C ASP A 113 -7.07 18.07 4.91
N HIS A 114 -6.25 18.23 3.88
CA HIS A 114 -6.43 19.29 2.89
C HIS A 114 -5.92 18.89 1.51
N TYR A 115 -6.19 19.76 0.53
CA TYR A 115 -5.52 19.73 -0.77
C TYR A 115 -4.34 20.69 -0.77
N GLY A 116 -3.14 20.17 -0.97
CA GLY A 116 -1.90 20.93 -1.07
C GLY A 116 -1.22 20.75 -2.42
N LEU A 117 -0.18 21.53 -2.69
CA LEU A 117 0.63 21.42 -3.90
C LEU A 117 1.15 20.01 -4.12
N ALA A 118 1.01 19.50 -5.33
CA ALA A 118 1.49 18.16 -5.65
C ALA A 118 3.02 18.08 -5.55
N LYS A 119 3.54 17.17 -4.73
CA LYS A 119 4.98 16.94 -4.61
C LYS A 119 5.52 16.37 -5.91
N LYS A 120 6.61 16.97 -6.42
CA LYS A 120 7.27 16.51 -7.63
C LYS A 120 7.92 15.14 -7.44
N GLY A 121 7.89 14.34 -8.50
CA GLY A 121 8.51 13.03 -8.56
C GLY A 121 7.54 11.87 -8.30
N GLU A 122 7.90 10.74 -8.84
CA GLU A 122 7.15 9.50 -8.64
C GLU A 122 7.40 8.96 -7.23
N ILE A 123 6.37 8.37 -6.66
CA ILE A 123 6.50 7.60 -5.43
C ILE A 123 6.87 6.19 -5.85
N ALA A 124 7.91 5.64 -5.23
CA ALA A 124 8.34 4.27 -5.46
C ALA A 124 7.21 3.30 -5.07
N THR A 125 6.35 2.99 -6.03
CA THR A 125 5.29 2.00 -5.85
C THR A 125 5.65 0.74 -6.61
N ARG A 126 5.25 -0.40 -6.07
CA ARG A 126 5.42 -1.67 -6.76
C ARG A 126 4.66 -1.63 -8.10
N GLN A 127 5.37 -1.83 -9.20
CA GLN A 127 4.78 -1.80 -10.53
C GLN A 127 3.97 -3.05 -10.85
N ASN A 128 4.33 -4.20 -10.27
CA ASN A 128 3.73 -5.49 -10.52
C ASN A 128 3.06 -6.05 -9.27
N GLY A 129 2.04 -6.86 -9.45
CA GLY A 129 1.42 -7.63 -8.38
C GLY A 129 2.36 -8.72 -7.84
N VAL A 130 1.99 -9.30 -6.71
CA VAL A 130 2.72 -10.40 -6.08
C VAL A 130 1.76 -11.52 -5.75
N MET A 131 2.19 -12.74 -5.99
CA MET A 131 1.54 -13.91 -5.45
C MET A 131 2.30 -14.36 -4.21
N VAL A 132 1.57 -14.52 -3.10
CA VAL A 132 2.12 -15.00 -1.84
C VAL A 132 1.72 -16.46 -1.66
N SER A 133 2.70 -17.33 -1.40
CA SER A 133 2.41 -18.72 -1.03
C SER A 133 1.82 -18.77 0.37
N MET A 134 0.78 -19.56 0.57
CA MET A 134 0.19 -19.76 1.89
C MET A 134 0.90 -20.86 2.71
N ILE A 135 1.73 -21.67 2.04
CA ILE A 135 2.47 -22.77 2.68
C ILE A 135 3.84 -22.91 2.01
N ASN A 136 4.79 -23.45 2.75
CA ASN A 136 6.07 -23.84 2.20
C ASN A 136 5.91 -25.09 1.33
N GLY A 137 6.57 -25.14 0.19
CA GLY A 137 6.50 -26.27 -0.70
C GLY A 137 7.19 -26.05 -2.05
N LYS A 138 7.12 -27.06 -2.90
CA LYS A 138 7.62 -26.97 -4.27
C LYS A 138 6.50 -26.50 -5.20
N THR A 139 6.82 -25.60 -6.11
CA THR A 139 5.90 -25.19 -7.15
C THR A 139 5.73 -26.30 -8.21
N LEU A 140 4.53 -26.51 -8.63
CA LEU A 140 4.21 -27.42 -9.73
C LEU A 140 3.98 -26.62 -11.02
N ALA A 141 4.66 -26.97 -12.09
CA ALA A 141 4.55 -26.28 -13.39
C ALA A 141 3.08 -26.23 -13.89
N TYR A 142 2.32 -27.30 -13.70
CA TYR A 142 0.91 -27.36 -14.07
C TYR A 142 0.05 -26.36 -13.28
N ALA A 143 0.30 -26.19 -11.99
CA ALA A 143 -0.41 -25.21 -11.17
C ALA A 143 -0.08 -23.77 -11.61
N LEU A 144 1.19 -23.50 -11.92
CA LEU A 144 1.61 -22.21 -12.47
C LEU A 144 0.97 -21.92 -13.82
N PHE A 145 0.87 -22.94 -14.69
CA PHE A 145 0.20 -22.81 -15.98
C PHE A 145 -1.27 -22.40 -15.83
N ASN A 146 -2.00 -23.00 -14.90
CA ASN A 146 -3.39 -22.64 -14.63
C ASN A 146 -3.54 -21.21 -14.08
N LEU A 147 -2.55 -20.73 -13.34
CA LEU A 147 -2.56 -19.37 -12.81
C LEU A 147 -2.28 -18.29 -13.89
N GLN A 148 -1.69 -18.65 -15.01
CA GLN A 148 -1.44 -17.73 -16.13
C GLN A 148 -2.71 -17.09 -16.69
N SER A 149 -3.86 -17.74 -16.55
CA SER A 149 -5.15 -17.19 -16.95
C SER A 149 -5.49 -15.87 -16.21
N ARG A 150 -4.85 -15.62 -15.07
CA ARG A 150 -5.04 -14.39 -14.27
C ARG A 150 -4.07 -13.27 -14.61
N GLY A 151 -3.05 -13.53 -15.41
CA GLY A 151 -2.05 -12.54 -15.82
C GLY A 151 -0.66 -13.15 -16.04
N ARG A 152 0.25 -12.38 -16.61
CA ARG A 152 1.64 -12.80 -16.79
C ARG A 152 2.31 -13.01 -15.43
N MET A 153 2.99 -14.15 -15.29
CA MET A 153 3.77 -14.48 -14.11
C MET A 153 5.25 -14.50 -14.44
N PHE A 154 6.06 -13.95 -13.53
CA PHE A 154 7.50 -14.03 -13.58
C PHE A 154 7.94 -14.88 -12.39
N VAL A 155 8.48 -16.06 -12.67
CA VAL A 155 8.90 -17.02 -11.64
C VAL A 155 10.41 -17.13 -11.71
N GLY A 156 11.10 -16.77 -10.63
CA GLY A 156 12.56 -16.91 -10.55
C GLY A 156 12.99 -18.38 -10.37
N PRO A 157 14.27 -18.69 -10.62
CA PRO A 157 14.78 -20.08 -10.54
C PRO A 157 14.57 -20.70 -9.17
N VAL A 158 14.71 -19.94 -8.08
CA VAL A 158 14.51 -20.43 -6.71
C VAL A 158 13.03 -20.69 -6.43
N SER A 159 12.16 -19.79 -6.89
CA SER A 159 10.72 -19.93 -6.72
C SER A 159 10.16 -21.10 -7.51
N TYR A 160 10.82 -21.53 -8.58
CA TYR A 160 10.40 -22.69 -9.37
C TYR A 160 10.63 -24.01 -8.64
N THR A 161 11.70 -24.10 -7.85
CA THR A 161 12.07 -25.32 -7.13
C THR A 161 11.59 -25.36 -5.70
N HIS A 162 11.55 -24.20 -5.04
CA HIS A 162 11.18 -24.11 -3.63
C HIS A 162 10.58 -22.72 -3.32
N LEU A 163 9.36 -22.69 -2.80
CA LEU A 163 8.74 -21.50 -2.24
C LEU A 163 8.88 -21.56 -0.71
N THR A 164 9.60 -20.59 -0.15
CA THR A 164 9.61 -20.33 1.29
C THR A 164 8.72 -19.14 1.58
N LEU A 165 7.98 -19.18 2.67
CA LEU A 165 7.30 -18.02 3.20
C LEU A 165 8.34 -17.00 3.70
N PRO A 166 8.10 -15.69 3.50
CA PRO A 166 8.93 -14.65 4.09
C PRO A 166 8.83 -14.66 5.62
#